data_adaacf65b6ce18d9c8890f0b6c62cc86
#
_entry.id   adaacf65b6ce18d9c8890f0b6c62cc86
#
_cell.length_a   1.000
_cell.length_b   1.000
_cell.length_c   1.000
_cell.angle_alpha   90.00
_cell.angle_beta   90.00
_cell.angle_gamma   90.00
#
_symmetry.space_group_name_H-M   'P 1'
#
loop_
_entity.id
_entity.type
_entity.pdbx_description
1 polymer ?
#
loop_
_entity_poly.entity_id
_entity_poly.type
_entity_poly.pdbx_seq_one_letter_code
_entity_poly.pdbx_strand_id
1 'polypeptide(L)'
;MTKKILIITDNLPDQINGVVTTYKNIEACAVLDGYHVVYITPGDFRYFDCPGYNEVKIAYPRDVGKKIEAAGADYYHIATEGPIGLCARKYLSKHNLRYNTAYHTKFPEGLRALFGIPEALTWPLVRWFHKHAGRVLTTTDTMVKELQAHGFDGDVISWTRGVDRTIFNPSQRTGTVTNGPILVCVSRVSKEKNLEAYFEMPYEGVKFMVGDGPMLEEYKAQYPDVKFVGAKRGEELAKYFAMADVFVFPSRWETFGLVMIEAMACGTPVAAYPCQGPLDVIDEGITGCMREDLSQAVTDALLLDRAKVLAGSQRWTWEKAWEIFRDNLVAVKSL
;
A
#
# COMPACT_ATOMS: atom_id res chain seq x y z
N MET A 1 -3.08 -15.40 29.15
CA MET A 1 -2.22 -14.20 29.03
C MET A 1 -2.46 -13.61 27.64
N THR A 2 -2.60 -12.30 27.54
CA THR A 2 -2.75 -11.59 26.26
C THR A 2 -1.45 -11.70 25.48
N LYS A 3 -1.50 -12.21 24.25
CA LYS A 3 -0.33 -12.32 23.37
C LYS A 3 0.07 -10.94 22.85
N LYS A 4 1.38 -10.66 22.81
CA LYS A 4 1.91 -9.37 22.41
C LYS A 4 2.69 -9.46 21.10
N ILE A 5 2.39 -8.56 20.17
CA ILE A 5 3.08 -8.43 18.88
C ILE A 5 3.86 -7.11 18.89
N LEU A 6 5.16 -7.16 18.58
CA LEU A 6 5.98 -5.99 18.34
C LEU A 6 6.11 -5.77 16.84
N ILE A 7 5.60 -4.64 16.34
CA ILE A 7 5.76 -4.17 14.95
C ILE A 7 6.87 -3.13 14.91
N ILE A 8 7.87 -3.36 14.10
CA ILE A 8 9.05 -2.50 13.95
C ILE A 8 8.99 -1.87 12.55
N THR A 9 8.88 -0.55 12.48
CA THR A 9 8.65 0.15 11.21
C THR A 9 9.43 1.47 11.13
N ASP A 10 9.79 1.85 9.92
CA ASP A 10 10.41 3.15 9.61
C ASP A 10 9.36 4.22 9.26
N ASN A 11 8.07 3.94 9.46
CA ASN A 11 6.98 4.89 9.26
C ASN A 11 6.50 5.46 10.60
N LEU A 12 6.16 6.77 10.59
CA LEU A 12 5.42 7.38 11.70
C LEU A 12 3.93 7.03 11.59
N PRO A 13 3.21 6.93 12.72
CA PRO A 13 1.79 6.56 12.74
C PRO A 13 0.85 7.54 12.02
N ASP A 14 1.25 8.79 11.83
CA ASP A 14 0.46 9.84 11.19
C ASP A 14 0.69 9.97 9.69
N GLN A 15 1.68 9.25 9.13
CA GLN A 15 1.96 9.25 7.71
C GLN A 15 0.80 8.68 6.88
N ILE A 16 0.62 9.24 5.68
CA ILE A 16 -0.39 8.78 4.71
C ILE A 16 0.28 7.84 3.72
N ASN A 17 0.26 6.55 4.01
CA ASN A 17 0.70 5.53 3.05
C ASN A 17 0.03 4.19 3.35
N GLY A 18 0.10 3.28 2.37
CA GLY A 18 -0.54 1.96 2.46
C GLY A 18 0.02 1.06 3.57
N VAL A 19 1.29 1.25 3.97
CA VAL A 19 1.90 0.48 5.06
C VAL A 19 1.29 0.86 6.40
N VAL A 20 1.22 2.17 6.69
CA VAL A 20 0.61 2.69 7.92
C VAL A 20 -0.87 2.32 7.99
N THR A 21 -1.63 2.48 6.89
CA THR A 21 -3.04 2.07 6.82
C THR A 21 -3.19 0.58 7.11
N THR A 22 -2.33 -0.26 6.55
CA THR A 22 -2.35 -1.71 6.78
C THR A 22 -2.18 -2.03 8.26
N TYR A 23 -1.12 -1.55 8.91
CA TYR A 23 -0.86 -1.91 10.30
C TYR A 23 -1.86 -1.32 11.29
N LYS A 24 -2.45 -0.15 11.04
CA LYS A 24 -3.56 0.38 11.85
C LYS A 24 -4.78 -0.54 11.83
N ASN A 25 -5.15 -1.03 10.65
CA ASN A 25 -6.31 -1.93 10.55
C ASN A 25 -6.00 -3.33 11.10
N ILE A 26 -4.79 -3.84 10.89
CA ILE A 26 -4.33 -5.09 11.51
C ILE A 26 -4.33 -4.98 13.04
N GLU A 27 -3.88 -3.86 13.61
CA GLU A 27 -3.94 -3.61 15.05
C GLU A 27 -5.38 -3.60 15.56
N ALA A 28 -6.30 -2.93 14.85
CA ALA A 28 -7.71 -2.91 15.24
C ALA A 28 -8.30 -4.33 15.30
N CYS A 29 -8.04 -5.16 14.28
CA CYS A 29 -8.47 -6.57 14.28
C CYS A 29 -7.76 -7.39 15.36
N ALA A 30 -6.46 -7.16 15.58
CA ALA A 30 -5.67 -7.85 16.59
C ALA A 30 -6.20 -7.61 18.02
N VAL A 31 -6.56 -6.36 18.33
CA VAL A 31 -7.14 -5.98 19.62
C VAL A 31 -8.48 -6.68 19.86
N LEU A 32 -9.33 -6.76 18.83
CA LEU A 32 -10.60 -7.49 18.91
C LEU A 32 -10.40 -8.99 19.13
N ASP A 33 -9.29 -9.57 18.63
CA ASP A 33 -8.90 -10.98 18.80
C ASP A 33 -8.04 -11.21 20.07
N GLY A 34 -7.96 -10.21 20.97
CA GLY A 34 -7.30 -10.32 22.28
C GLY A 34 -5.76 -10.23 22.25
N TYR A 35 -5.18 -9.69 21.18
CA TYR A 35 -3.75 -9.40 21.09
C TYR A 35 -3.45 -7.95 21.52
N HIS A 36 -2.24 -7.73 22.02
CA HIS A 36 -1.71 -6.40 22.30
C HIS A 36 -0.61 -6.07 21.29
N VAL A 37 -0.79 -5.01 20.53
CA VAL A 37 0.19 -4.55 19.55
C VAL A 37 0.99 -3.38 20.10
N VAL A 38 2.31 -3.44 19.97
CA VAL A 38 3.24 -2.37 20.34
C VAL A 38 4.16 -2.05 19.16
N TYR A 39 4.66 -0.83 19.10
CA TYR A 39 5.44 -0.36 17.96
C TYR A 39 6.83 0.13 18.39
N ILE A 40 7.78 0.00 17.47
CA ILE A 40 9.02 0.79 17.41
C ILE A 40 8.99 1.56 16.11
N THR A 41 9.01 2.89 16.19
CA THR A 41 8.83 3.82 15.06
C THR A 41 9.93 4.89 15.06
N PRO A 42 10.03 5.72 14.02
CA PRO A 42 10.92 6.90 14.03
C PRO A 42 10.70 7.83 15.22
N GLY A 43 9.45 7.93 15.74
CA GLY A 43 9.13 8.73 16.92
C GLY A 43 9.85 8.33 18.21
N ASP A 44 10.40 7.10 18.26
CA ASP A 44 11.23 6.61 19.37
C ASP A 44 12.68 7.09 19.35
N PHE A 45 13.09 7.76 18.29
CA PHE A 45 14.47 8.15 18.00
C PHE A 45 14.56 9.59 17.52
N ARG A 46 15.81 10.11 17.39
CA ARG A 46 16.04 11.29 16.58
C ARG A 46 15.90 10.90 15.11
N TYR A 47 15.24 11.73 14.32
CA TYR A 47 15.09 11.54 12.88
C TYR A 47 15.20 12.88 12.14
N PHE A 48 15.37 12.80 10.82
CA PHE A 48 15.33 13.94 9.91
C PHE A 48 14.51 13.59 8.67
N ASP A 49 14.07 14.60 7.94
CA ASP A 49 13.29 14.42 6.72
C ASP A 49 14.20 14.00 5.57
N CYS A 50 13.78 13.00 4.78
CA CYS A 50 14.53 12.61 3.60
C CYS A 50 14.56 13.76 2.59
N PRO A 51 15.73 14.22 2.11
CA PRO A 51 15.80 15.27 1.12
C PRO A 51 14.96 14.97 -0.12
N GLY A 52 14.07 15.88 -0.51
CA GLY A 52 13.13 15.71 -1.62
C GLY A 52 11.89 14.87 -1.33
N TYR A 53 11.81 14.26 -0.13
CA TYR A 53 10.70 13.40 0.30
C TYR A 53 10.42 13.64 1.78
N ASN A 54 9.92 14.83 2.14
CA ASN A 54 9.72 15.27 3.52
C ASN A 54 8.80 14.36 4.35
N GLU A 55 7.96 13.56 3.70
CA GLU A 55 7.13 12.56 4.35
C GLU A 55 7.91 11.30 4.76
N VAL A 56 9.10 11.06 4.20
CA VAL A 56 9.97 9.93 4.58
C VAL A 56 10.89 10.37 5.70
N LYS A 57 10.80 9.72 6.86
CA LYS A 57 11.62 10.03 8.04
C LYS A 57 12.76 9.05 8.15
N ILE A 58 13.99 9.58 8.19
CA ILE A 58 15.21 8.78 8.36
C ILE A 58 15.63 8.86 9.82
N ALA A 59 15.45 7.75 10.55
CA ALA A 59 15.79 7.69 11.96
C ALA A 59 17.28 7.40 12.20
N TYR A 60 17.78 7.86 13.36
CA TYR A 60 19.05 7.42 13.95
C TYR A 60 18.75 6.36 15.05
N PRO A 61 18.62 5.08 14.72
CA PRO A 61 18.04 4.07 15.59
C PRO A 61 19.08 3.54 16.60
N ARG A 62 19.42 4.33 17.60
CA ARG A 62 20.27 3.89 18.72
C ARG A 62 19.48 3.03 19.70
N ASP A 63 20.11 1.98 20.24
CA ASP A 63 19.54 1.14 21.26
C ASP A 63 18.20 0.41 20.88
N VAL A 64 17.99 0.13 19.61
CA VAL A 64 16.83 -0.65 19.13
C VAL A 64 16.69 -1.97 19.90
N GLY A 65 17.81 -2.67 20.16
CA GLY A 65 17.82 -3.91 20.91
C GLY A 65 17.20 -3.77 22.31
N LYS A 66 17.54 -2.70 23.05
CA LYS A 66 16.95 -2.45 24.39
C LYS A 66 15.45 -2.21 24.31
N LYS A 67 14.98 -1.53 23.26
CA LYS A 67 13.53 -1.34 23.05
C LYS A 67 12.82 -2.65 22.72
N ILE A 68 13.43 -3.52 21.92
CA ILE A 68 12.92 -4.86 21.64
C ILE A 68 12.81 -5.69 22.92
N GLU A 69 13.85 -5.69 23.77
CA GLU A 69 13.83 -6.38 25.06
C GLU A 69 12.75 -5.83 25.98
N ALA A 70 12.65 -4.50 26.09
CA ALA A 70 11.68 -3.83 26.93
C ALA A 70 10.22 -4.09 26.48
N ALA A 71 10.01 -4.30 25.19
CA ALA A 71 8.68 -4.65 24.64
C ALA A 71 8.19 -6.01 25.19
N GLY A 72 9.08 -6.98 25.41
CA GLY A 72 8.74 -8.29 25.96
C GLY A 72 7.63 -8.97 25.16
N ALA A 73 7.70 -8.92 23.82
CA ALA A 73 6.65 -9.42 22.95
C ALA A 73 6.84 -10.91 22.62
N ASP A 74 5.73 -11.58 22.35
CA ASP A 74 5.71 -12.99 21.96
C ASP A 74 6.06 -13.18 20.47
N TYR A 75 5.82 -12.13 19.66
CA TYR A 75 6.05 -12.13 18.22
C TYR A 75 6.75 -10.84 17.79
N TYR A 76 7.75 -10.97 16.94
CA TYR A 76 8.46 -9.83 16.32
C TYR A 76 8.17 -9.78 14.84
N HIS A 77 7.80 -8.59 14.36
CA HIS A 77 7.52 -8.34 12.94
C HIS A 77 8.23 -7.06 12.48
N ILE A 78 9.16 -7.20 11.53
CA ILE A 78 9.84 -6.06 10.90
C ILE A 78 9.05 -5.69 9.64
N ALA A 79 8.41 -4.53 9.69
CA ALA A 79 7.48 -4.09 8.66
C ALA A 79 8.16 -3.39 7.46
N THR A 80 9.39 -2.87 7.65
CA THR A 80 10.08 -2.08 6.62
C THR A 80 11.58 -2.31 6.66
N GLU A 81 12.25 -2.08 5.51
CA GLU A 81 13.69 -2.31 5.30
C GLU A 81 14.57 -1.09 5.61
N GLY A 82 14.02 -0.07 6.25
CA GLY A 82 14.74 1.16 6.58
C GLY A 82 15.71 1.01 7.76
N PRO A 83 16.30 2.13 8.26
CA PRO A 83 17.31 2.10 9.29
C PRO A 83 16.91 1.38 10.58
N ILE A 84 15.65 1.53 11.02
CA ILE A 84 15.13 0.86 12.23
C ILE A 84 15.00 -0.64 11.97
N GLY A 85 14.42 -1.02 10.82
CA GLY A 85 14.31 -2.41 10.39
C GLY A 85 15.66 -3.11 10.29
N LEU A 86 16.67 -2.44 9.70
CA LEU A 86 18.04 -2.96 9.60
C LEU A 86 18.67 -3.20 10.98
N CYS A 87 18.54 -2.26 11.91
CA CYS A 87 19.05 -2.41 13.27
C CYS A 87 18.34 -3.51 14.03
N ALA A 88 17.02 -3.61 13.91
CA ALA A 88 16.21 -4.67 14.51
C ALA A 88 16.62 -6.04 13.97
N ARG A 89 16.70 -6.18 12.64
CA ARG A 89 17.18 -7.42 11.99
C ARG A 89 18.55 -7.86 12.52
N LYS A 90 19.50 -6.92 12.59
CA LYS A 90 20.84 -7.19 13.10
C LYS A 90 20.81 -7.70 14.55
N TYR A 91 20.01 -7.03 15.40
CA TYR A 91 19.83 -7.41 16.79
C TYR A 91 19.20 -8.80 16.93
N LEU A 92 18.05 -9.03 16.28
CA LEU A 92 17.29 -10.29 16.38
C LEU A 92 18.11 -11.47 15.84
N SER A 93 18.78 -11.31 14.69
CA SER A 93 19.64 -12.37 14.14
C SER A 93 20.85 -12.68 15.04
N LYS A 94 21.48 -11.65 15.64
CA LYS A 94 22.61 -11.84 16.55
C LYS A 94 22.22 -12.64 17.82
N HIS A 95 20.98 -12.48 18.29
CA HIS A 95 20.47 -13.15 19.50
C HIS A 95 19.68 -14.42 19.18
N ASN A 96 19.68 -14.89 17.93
CA ASN A 96 18.91 -16.07 17.46
C ASN A 96 17.41 -16.00 17.83
N LEU A 97 16.84 -14.80 17.80
CA LEU A 97 15.42 -14.58 18.04
C LEU A 97 14.66 -14.68 16.71
N ARG A 98 13.57 -15.43 16.70
CA ARG A 98 12.74 -15.59 15.50
C ARG A 98 11.89 -14.34 15.26
N TYR A 99 11.68 -13.99 14.00
CA TYR A 99 10.90 -12.82 13.58
C TYR A 99 10.35 -13.01 12.19
N ASN A 100 9.29 -12.27 11.86
CA ASN A 100 8.77 -12.14 10.50
C ASN A 100 9.22 -10.81 9.90
N THR A 101 9.21 -10.77 8.58
CA THR A 101 9.38 -9.51 7.84
C THR A 101 8.23 -9.33 6.85
N ALA A 102 8.07 -8.11 6.35
CA ALA A 102 7.17 -7.85 5.23
C ALA A 102 7.88 -7.12 4.10
N TYR A 103 7.50 -7.42 2.87
CA TYR A 103 7.92 -6.73 1.66
C TYR A 103 6.70 -6.01 1.06
N HIS A 104 6.64 -4.70 1.26
CA HIS A 104 5.48 -3.87 0.88
C HIS A 104 5.72 -3.00 -0.34
N THR A 105 6.98 -2.71 -0.65
CA THR A 105 7.36 -1.70 -1.64
C THR A 105 8.38 -2.28 -2.60
N LYS A 106 8.23 -1.99 -3.87
CA LYS A 106 9.24 -2.32 -4.90
C LYS A 106 10.50 -1.49 -4.69
N PHE A 107 11.26 -1.84 -3.66
CA PHE A 107 12.44 -1.11 -3.22
C PHE A 107 13.55 -1.04 -4.28
N PRO A 108 13.89 -2.13 -5.00
CA PRO A 108 14.87 -2.08 -6.07
C PRO A 108 14.49 -1.14 -7.21
N GLU A 109 13.25 -1.21 -7.67
CA GLU A 109 12.73 -0.37 -8.74
C GLU A 109 12.64 1.10 -8.30
N GLY A 110 12.25 1.34 -7.05
CA GLY A 110 12.24 2.67 -6.46
C GLY A 110 13.63 3.31 -6.43
N LEU A 111 14.65 2.59 -5.99
CA LEU A 111 16.05 3.07 -6.00
C LEU A 111 16.57 3.31 -7.41
N ARG A 112 16.19 2.48 -8.38
CA ARG A 112 16.53 2.71 -9.79
C ARG A 112 15.89 4.00 -10.30
N ALA A 113 14.61 4.21 -10.01
CA ALA A 113 13.89 5.39 -10.49
C ALA A 113 14.42 6.69 -9.87
N LEU A 114 14.72 6.68 -8.56
CA LEU A 114 15.14 7.87 -7.82
C LEU A 114 16.62 8.19 -7.97
N PHE A 115 17.47 7.18 -7.99
CA PHE A 115 18.92 7.34 -7.90
C PHE A 115 19.69 6.68 -9.05
N GLY A 116 18.99 6.06 -10.01
CA GLY A 116 19.63 5.35 -11.13
C GLY A 116 20.38 4.08 -10.73
N ILE A 117 20.19 3.57 -9.50
CA ILE A 117 20.87 2.37 -9.00
C ILE A 117 20.30 1.13 -9.69
N PRO A 118 21.12 0.31 -10.40
CA PRO A 118 20.63 -0.89 -11.06
C PRO A 118 20.01 -1.88 -10.06
N GLU A 119 18.86 -2.43 -10.41
CA GLU A 119 18.13 -3.41 -9.58
C GLU A 119 18.99 -4.65 -9.24
N ALA A 120 19.86 -5.06 -10.17
CA ALA A 120 20.79 -6.16 -9.93
C ALA A 120 21.72 -5.96 -8.71
N LEU A 121 21.97 -4.71 -8.31
CA LEU A 121 22.77 -4.39 -7.13
C LEU A 121 21.93 -4.33 -5.85
N THR A 122 20.66 -4.06 -5.97
CA THR A 122 19.75 -3.87 -4.81
C THR A 122 19.04 -5.16 -4.40
N TRP A 123 18.73 -6.07 -5.33
CA TRP A 123 18.15 -7.38 -5.01
C TRP A 123 18.98 -8.22 -4.03
N PRO A 124 20.32 -8.29 -4.11
CA PRO A 124 21.12 -8.99 -3.11
C PRO A 124 20.95 -8.42 -1.69
N LEU A 125 20.79 -7.09 -1.56
CA LEU A 125 20.54 -6.43 -0.28
C LEU A 125 19.17 -6.79 0.28
N VAL A 126 18.13 -6.78 -0.55
CA VAL A 126 16.76 -7.15 -0.16
C VAL A 126 16.72 -8.62 0.27
N ARG A 127 17.29 -9.54 -0.51
CA ARG A 127 17.42 -10.95 -0.12
C ARG A 127 18.15 -11.11 1.22
N TRP A 128 19.29 -10.44 1.38
CA TRP A 128 20.04 -10.47 2.63
C TRP A 128 19.21 -10.00 3.82
N PHE A 129 18.40 -8.96 3.64
CA PHE A 129 17.54 -8.44 4.70
C PHE A 129 16.53 -9.49 5.17
N HIS A 130 15.88 -10.18 4.26
CA HIS A 130 14.81 -11.14 4.56
C HIS A 130 15.31 -12.58 4.87
N LYS A 131 16.58 -12.90 4.55
CA LYS A 131 17.12 -14.26 4.60
C LYS A 131 16.91 -15.03 5.91
N HIS A 132 16.87 -14.35 7.05
CA HIS A 132 16.74 -14.98 8.38
C HIS A 132 15.35 -14.78 8.98
N ALA A 133 14.40 -14.25 8.24
CA ALA A 133 13.01 -14.18 8.65
C ALA A 133 12.41 -15.60 8.73
N GLY A 134 11.62 -15.85 9.73
CA GLY A 134 10.85 -17.10 9.82
C GLY A 134 9.80 -17.17 8.70
N ARG A 135 9.20 -16.03 8.36
CA ARG A 135 8.31 -15.84 7.20
C ARG A 135 8.44 -14.43 6.64
N VAL A 136 8.29 -14.31 5.33
CA VAL A 136 8.24 -13.04 4.61
C VAL A 136 6.82 -12.84 4.09
N LEU A 137 6.13 -11.82 4.56
CA LEU A 137 4.80 -11.49 4.10
C LEU A 137 4.89 -10.47 2.96
N THR A 138 4.18 -10.73 1.87
CA THR A 138 4.10 -9.80 0.74
C THR A 138 2.67 -9.64 0.26
N THR A 139 2.40 -8.70 -0.64
CA THR A 139 1.05 -8.18 -0.88
C THR A 139 0.17 -9.08 -1.73
N THR A 140 0.75 -9.81 -2.70
CA THR A 140 -0.02 -10.56 -3.73
C THR A 140 0.72 -11.83 -4.14
N ASP A 141 0.00 -12.73 -4.82
CA ASP A 141 0.59 -13.98 -5.33
C ASP A 141 1.61 -13.72 -6.45
N THR A 142 1.43 -12.66 -7.24
CA THR A 142 2.45 -12.26 -8.24
C THR A 142 3.72 -11.75 -7.56
N MET A 143 3.61 -11.04 -6.44
CA MET A 143 4.77 -10.65 -5.64
C MET A 143 5.47 -11.85 -5.01
N VAL A 144 4.75 -12.88 -4.56
CA VAL A 144 5.36 -14.12 -4.09
C VAL A 144 6.22 -14.73 -5.18
N LYS A 145 5.68 -14.88 -6.41
CA LYS A 145 6.41 -15.42 -7.56
C LYS A 145 7.64 -14.57 -7.92
N GLU A 146 7.51 -13.26 -7.89
CA GLU A 146 8.62 -12.33 -8.16
C GLU A 146 9.75 -12.49 -7.14
N LEU A 147 9.43 -12.48 -5.84
CA LEU A 147 10.43 -12.70 -4.79
C LEU A 147 11.13 -14.06 -4.93
N GLN A 148 10.38 -15.11 -5.22
CA GLN A 148 10.94 -16.45 -5.47
C GLN A 148 11.86 -16.45 -6.69
N ALA A 149 11.48 -15.79 -7.80
CA ALA A 149 12.32 -15.64 -8.98
C ALA A 149 13.63 -14.88 -8.69
N HIS A 150 13.61 -13.98 -7.71
CA HIS A 150 14.78 -13.27 -7.22
C HIS A 150 15.55 -14.03 -6.11
N GLY A 151 15.26 -15.31 -5.89
CA GLY A 151 16.03 -16.20 -5.02
C GLY A 151 15.69 -16.05 -3.53
N PHE A 152 14.44 -15.82 -3.20
CA PHE A 152 13.94 -15.97 -1.85
C PHE A 152 13.63 -17.43 -1.57
N ASP A 153 14.45 -18.09 -0.76
CA ASP A 153 14.36 -19.53 -0.47
C ASP A 153 13.47 -19.86 0.75
N GLY A 154 12.99 -18.85 1.45
CA GLY A 154 12.16 -18.99 2.66
C GLY A 154 10.66 -19.01 2.36
N ASP A 155 9.86 -19.16 3.43
CA ASP A 155 8.40 -19.09 3.38
C ASP A 155 7.95 -17.68 3.03
N VAL A 156 7.63 -17.43 1.75
CA VAL A 156 7.03 -16.18 1.27
C VAL A 156 5.52 -16.35 1.20
N ILE A 157 4.80 -15.53 1.94
CA ILE A 157 3.36 -15.65 2.14
C ILE A 157 2.63 -14.48 1.50
N SER A 158 1.66 -14.77 0.64
CA SER A 158 0.72 -13.77 0.13
C SER A 158 -0.18 -13.28 1.26
N TRP A 159 -0.15 -11.98 1.50
CA TRP A 159 -0.87 -11.33 2.59
C TRP A 159 -1.74 -10.21 2.05
N THR A 160 -3.03 -10.49 1.93
CA THR A 160 -4.04 -9.59 1.37
C THR A 160 -4.22 -8.31 2.18
N ARG A 161 -5.05 -7.43 1.65
CA ARG A 161 -5.49 -6.17 2.28
C ARG A 161 -7.01 -6.17 2.40
N GLY A 162 -7.51 -5.21 3.17
CA GLY A 162 -8.93 -4.99 3.33
C GLY A 162 -9.33 -3.54 3.07
N VAL A 163 -10.63 -3.29 3.08
CA VAL A 163 -11.23 -1.97 2.99
C VAL A 163 -12.24 -1.77 4.11
N ASP A 164 -12.25 -0.58 4.70
CA ASP A 164 -13.26 -0.21 5.70
C ASP A 164 -14.57 0.19 5.01
N ARG A 165 -15.53 -0.71 5.04
CA ARG A 165 -16.84 -0.51 4.38
C ARG A 165 -17.78 0.42 5.15
N THR A 166 -17.45 0.78 6.37
CA THR A 166 -18.20 1.81 7.08
C THR A 166 -17.93 3.19 6.48
N ILE A 167 -16.73 3.37 5.91
CA ILE A 167 -16.26 4.60 5.26
C ILE A 167 -16.49 4.51 3.74
N PHE A 168 -15.95 3.47 3.10
CA PHE A 168 -15.98 3.30 1.64
C PHE A 168 -17.18 2.45 1.24
N ASN A 169 -18.25 3.10 0.82
CA ASN A 169 -19.49 2.43 0.41
C ASN A 169 -20.29 3.31 -0.57
N PRO A 170 -21.24 2.74 -1.33
CA PRO A 170 -22.00 3.48 -2.34
C PRO A 170 -22.88 4.60 -1.80
N SER A 171 -23.24 4.59 -0.48
CA SER A 171 -24.11 5.62 0.10
C SER A 171 -23.43 7.00 0.13
N GLN A 172 -22.12 7.06 -0.04
CA GLN A 172 -21.36 8.30 -0.17
C GLN A 172 -21.58 9.01 -1.52
N ARG A 173 -22.30 8.39 -2.46
CA ARG A 173 -22.59 8.98 -3.77
C ARG A 173 -23.59 10.12 -3.62
N THR A 174 -23.08 11.34 -3.72
CA THR A 174 -23.91 12.55 -3.83
C THR A 174 -24.13 12.86 -5.31
N GLY A 175 -25.35 13.23 -5.67
CA GLY A 175 -25.69 13.57 -7.07
C GLY A 175 -24.91 14.81 -7.52
N THR A 176 -23.82 14.59 -8.23
CA THR A 176 -23.05 15.67 -8.88
C THR A 176 -23.52 15.74 -10.33
N VAL A 177 -24.13 16.88 -10.70
CA VAL A 177 -24.49 17.13 -12.11
C VAL A 177 -23.24 17.66 -12.80
N THR A 178 -22.72 16.91 -13.77
CA THR A 178 -21.58 17.31 -14.62
C THR A 178 -21.93 17.15 -16.09
N ASN A 179 -21.26 17.91 -16.94
CA ASN A 179 -21.32 17.71 -18.38
C ASN A 179 -20.39 16.54 -18.75
N GLY A 180 -20.94 15.32 -18.73
CA GLY A 180 -20.22 14.09 -19.02
C GLY A 180 -19.76 13.31 -17.77
N PRO A 181 -19.22 12.09 -17.98
CA PRO A 181 -18.80 11.21 -16.89
C PRO A 181 -17.65 11.79 -16.07
N ILE A 182 -17.56 11.36 -14.81
CA ILE A 182 -16.53 11.78 -13.85
C ILE A 182 -15.45 10.71 -13.74
N LEU A 183 -14.21 11.10 -14.03
CA LEU A 183 -13.04 10.29 -13.74
C LEU A 183 -12.35 10.80 -12.47
N VAL A 184 -11.87 9.89 -11.62
CA VAL A 184 -11.05 10.22 -10.47
C VAL A 184 -9.74 9.44 -10.51
N CYS A 185 -8.64 10.11 -10.21
CA CYS A 185 -7.36 9.50 -9.88
C CYS A 185 -7.01 9.88 -8.45
N VAL A 186 -6.57 8.89 -7.66
CA VAL A 186 -6.19 9.07 -6.26
C VAL A 186 -4.81 8.50 -6.07
N SER A 187 -3.84 9.34 -5.82
CA SER A 187 -2.47 8.91 -5.53
C SER A 187 -1.63 10.06 -4.97
N ARG A 188 -0.41 9.76 -4.54
CA ARG A 188 0.63 10.75 -4.38
C ARG A 188 0.90 11.44 -5.72
N VAL A 189 1.04 12.77 -5.70
CA VAL A 189 1.32 13.56 -6.92
C VAL A 189 2.83 13.60 -7.14
N SER A 190 3.35 12.57 -7.82
CA SER A 190 4.78 12.33 -8.03
C SER A 190 5.04 11.61 -9.36
N LYS A 191 6.25 11.75 -9.90
CA LYS A 191 6.63 11.25 -11.24
C LYS A 191 6.44 9.74 -11.42
N GLU A 192 6.77 8.96 -10.37
CA GLU A 192 6.66 7.50 -10.41
C GLU A 192 5.23 6.98 -10.56
N LYS A 193 4.21 7.84 -10.35
CA LYS A 193 2.79 7.47 -10.48
C LYS A 193 2.25 7.58 -11.90
N ASN A 194 3.06 8.05 -12.86
CA ASN A 194 2.69 8.12 -14.28
C ASN A 194 1.39 8.91 -14.53
N LEU A 195 1.23 10.02 -13.78
CA LEU A 195 -0.03 10.79 -13.79
C LEU A 195 -0.27 11.51 -15.11
N GLU A 196 0.79 11.82 -15.86
CA GLU A 196 0.71 12.43 -17.18
C GLU A 196 -0.17 11.59 -18.12
N ALA A 197 -0.09 10.25 -18.05
CA ALA A 197 -0.94 9.38 -18.86
C ALA A 197 -2.44 9.56 -18.57
N TYR A 198 -2.81 9.93 -17.34
CA TYR A 198 -4.18 10.28 -16.98
C TYR A 198 -4.55 11.70 -17.40
N PHE A 199 -3.65 12.65 -17.21
CA PHE A 199 -3.94 14.05 -17.52
C PHE A 199 -4.07 14.29 -19.02
N GLU A 200 -3.17 13.70 -19.82
CA GLU A 200 -3.09 13.85 -21.27
C GLU A 200 -4.11 13.00 -22.05
N MET A 201 -4.67 11.97 -21.40
CA MET A 201 -5.67 11.12 -22.02
C MET A 201 -6.86 11.95 -22.52
N PRO A 202 -7.22 11.88 -23.84
CA PRO A 202 -8.38 12.55 -24.38
C PRO A 202 -9.67 12.06 -23.68
N TYR A 203 -10.49 12.99 -23.19
CA TYR A 203 -11.70 12.62 -22.47
C TYR A 203 -12.72 13.76 -22.44
N GLU A 204 -13.96 13.46 -22.81
CA GLU A 204 -15.11 14.37 -22.72
C GLU A 204 -15.84 14.16 -21.40
N GLY A 205 -15.41 14.88 -20.36
CA GLY A 205 -15.96 14.78 -19.02
C GLY A 205 -15.10 15.52 -18.02
N VAL A 206 -15.23 15.18 -16.74
CA VAL A 206 -14.51 15.85 -15.64
C VAL A 206 -13.45 14.93 -15.07
N LYS A 207 -12.21 15.41 -15.01
CA LYS A 207 -11.10 14.72 -14.35
C LYS A 207 -10.82 15.35 -12.99
N PHE A 208 -10.83 14.52 -11.95
CA PHE A 208 -10.37 14.89 -10.60
C PHE A 208 -9.06 14.21 -10.26
N MET A 209 -8.11 14.99 -9.74
CA MET A 209 -6.89 14.47 -9.11
C MET A 209 -6.98 14.71 -7.60
N VAL A 210 -7.02 13.61 -6.84
CA VAL A 210 -7.07 13.62 -5.37
C VAL A 210 -5.72 13.17 -4.84
N GLY A 211 -5.03 14.02 -4.14
CA GLY A 211 -3.72 13.72 -3.57
C GLY A 211 -2.87 14.97 -3.43
N ASP A 212 -1.69 14.76 -2.85
CA ASP A 212 -0.67 15.76 -2.65
C ASP A 212 0.71 15.17 -2.99
N GLY A 213 1.69 16.01 -3.22
CA GLY A 213 3.04 15.56 -3.52
C GLY A 213 3.91 16.60 -4.23
N PRO A 214 5.19 16.26 -4.46
CA PRO A 214 6.18 17.21 -4.94
C PRO A 214 5.87 17.81 -6.32
N MET A 215 5.06 17.14 -7.16
CA MET A 215 4.71 17.60 -8.50
C MET A 215 3.38 18.38 -8.57
N LEU A 216 2.69 18.60 -7.43
CA LEU A 216 1.33 19.14 -7.43
C LEU A 216 1.22 20.51 -8.11
N GLU A 217 2.08 21.46 -7.75
CA GLU A 217 2.00 22.81 -8.30
C GLU A 217 2.45 22.86 -9.77
N GLU A 218 3.41 22.04 -10.17
CA GLU A 218 3.85 21.91 -11.56
C GLU A 218 2.69 21.36 -12.43
N TYR A 219 2.05 20.27 -11.99
CA TYR A 219 0.95 19.68 -12.76
C TYR A 219 -0.32 20.55 -12.77
N LYS A 220 -0.63 21.28 -11.71
CA LYS A 220 -1.72 22.26 -11.73
C LYS A 220 -1.52 23.33 -12.81
N ALA A 221 -0.29 23.81 -12.96
CA ALA A 221 0.02 24.81 -13.95
C ALA A 221 -0.01 24.23 -15.38
N GLN A 222 0.43 22.97 -15.54
CA GLN A 222 0.50 22.31 -16.86
C GLN A 222 -0.86 21.78 -17.33
N TYR A 223 -1.74 21.33 -16.41
CA TYR A 223 -3.03 20.70 -16.72
C TYR A 223 -4.21 21.43 -16.05
N PRO A 224 -4.53 22.67 -16.49
CA PRO A 224 -5.56 23.51 -15.85
C PRO A 224 -6.98 22.94 -15.94
N ASP A 225 -7.25 22.05 -16.89
CA ASP A 225 -8.56 21.40 -17.05
C ASP A 225 -8.79 20.26 -16.04
N VAL A 226 -7.76 19.79 -15.35
CA VAL A 226 -7.85 18.79 -14.29
C VAL A 226 -8.16 19.46 -12.97
N LYS A 227 -9.15 18.95 -12.25
CA LYS A 227 -9.54 19.46 -10.93
C LYS A 227 -8.68 18.85 -9.83
N PHE A 228 -7.62 19.54 -9.43
CA PHE A 228 -6.78 19.15 -8.30
C PHE A 228 -7.44 19.59 -6.98
N VAL A 229 -7.80 18.63 -6.13
CA VAL A 229 -8.56 18.88 -4.90
C VAL A 229 -7.75 18.68 -3.62
N GLY A 230 -6.45 18.40 -3.77
CA GLY A 230 -5.56 18.11 -2.63
C GLY A 230 -5.79 16.72 -2.04
N ALA A 231 -5.03 16.41 -0.98
CA ALA A 231 -5.18 15.14 -0.28
C ALA A 231 -6.52 15.07 0.47
N LYS A 232 -7.20 13.91 0.37
CA LYS A 232 -8.45 13.60 1.07
C LYS A 232 -8.31 12.30 1.84
N ARG A 233 -9.11 12.09 2.89
CA ARG A 233 -9.09 10.90 3.73
C ARG A 233 -10.49 10.52 4.18
N GLY A 234 -10.67 9.26 4.60
CA GLY A 234 -11.92 8.79 5.18
C GLY A 234 -13.13 9.09 4.31
N GLU A 235 -14.18 9.61 4.90
CA GLU A 235 -15.43 9.92 4.19
C GLU A 235 -15.28 10.95 3.07
N GLU A 236 -14.37 11.93 3.22
CA GLU A 236 -14.12 12.89 2.14
C GLU A 236 -13.53 12.19 0.90
N LEU A 237 -12.60 11.24 1.07
CA LEU A 237 -12.07 10.45 -0.02
C LEU A 237 -13.12 9.51 -0.61
N ALA A 238 -13.92 8.87 0.24
CA ALA A 238 -14.98 7.98 -0.18
C ALA A 238 -16.03 8.69 -1.07
N LYS A 239 -16.33 9.96 -0.84
CA LYS A 239 -17.19 10.78 -1.70
C LYS A 239 -16.64 10.91 -3.11
N TYR A 240 -15.32 11.11 -3.27
CA TYR A 240 -14.70 11.19 -4.61
C TYR A 240 -14.78 9.84 -5.33
N PHE A 241 -14.52 8.74 -4.65
CA PHE A 241 -14.73 7.43 -5.26
C PHE A 241 -16.19 7.19 -5.63
N ALA A 242 -17.12 7.40 -4.71
CA ALA A 242 -18.53 7.11 -4.94
C ALA A 242 -19.15 7.96 -6.06
N MET A 243 -18.78 9.25 -6.19
CA MET A 243 -19.28 10.14 -7.25
C MET A 243 -18.70 9.81 -8.62
N ALA A 244 -17.50 9.21 -8.69
CA ALA A 244 -16.85 8.92 -9.95
C ALA A 244 -17.57 7.80 -10.72
N ASP A 245 -17.52 7.89 -12.05
CA ASP A 245 -18.00 6.83 -12.94
C ASP A 245 -16.91 5.79 -13.18
N VAL A 246 -15.63 6.22 -13.21
CA VAL A 246 -14.44 5.35 -13.26
C VAL A 246 -13.35 5.91 -12.36
N PHE A 247 -12.71 5.03 -11.61
CA PHE A 247 -11.43 5.29 -10.95
C PHE A 247 -10.29 4.91 -11.89
N VAL A 248 -9.46 5.88 -12.27
CA VAL A 248 -8.32 5.66 -13.16
C VAL A 248 -7.05 5.48 -12.36
N PHE A 249 -6.37 4.35 -12.56
CA PHE A 249 -5.13 3.98 -11.90
C PHE A 249 -3.98 3.90 -12.92
N PRO A 250 -3.27 5.02 -13.18
CA PRO A 250 -2.26 5.10 -14.23
C PRO A 250 -0.89 4.55 -13.82
N SER A 251 -0.70 4.16 -12.55
CA SER A 251 0.57 3.66 -12.05
C SER A 251 0.95 2.35 -12.73
N ARG A 252 2.22 2.21 -13.15
CA ARG A 252 2.79 0.96 -13.66
C ARG A 252 3.60 0.20 -12.61
N TRP A 253 3.81 0.82 -11.44
CA TRP A 253 4.59 0.26 -10.33
C TRP A 253 3.76 0.28 -9.06
N GLU A 254 3.21 -0.86 -8.73
CA GLU A 254 2.42 -1.03 -7.52
C GLU A 254 2.56 -2.45 -7.00
N THR A 255 2.54 -2.61 -5.70
CA THR A 255 2.55 -3.93 -5.06
C THR A 255 1.15 -4.46 -4.77
N PHE A 256 0.18 -3.55 -4.57
CA PHE A 256 -1.23 -3.89 -4.33
C PHE A 256 -2.18 -2.79 -4.82
N GLY A 257 -2.08 -1.56 -4.26
CA GLY A 257 -2.95 -0.43 -4.59
C GLY A 257 -4.27 -0.43 -3.81
N LEU A 258 -4.21 -0.12 -2.49
CA LEU A 258 -5.39 -0.01 -1.61
C LEU A 258 -6.52 0.83 -2.21
N VAL A 259 -6.18 1.91 -2.89
CA VAL A 259 -7.15 2.83 -3.53
C VAL A 259 -8.05 2.14 -4.57
N MET A 260 -7.60 1.04 -5.19
CA MET A 260 -8.43 0.26 -6.11
C MET A 260 -9.56 -0.44 -5.37
N ILE A 261 -9.27 -1.11 -4.26
CA ILE A 261 -10.31 -1.80 -3.47
C ILE A 261 -11.23 -0.81 -2.74
N GLU A 262 -10.74 0.39 -2.37
CA GLU A 262 -11.53 1.49 -1.83
C GLU A 262 -12.54 2.01 -2.87
N ALA A 263 -12.10 2.22 -4.12
CA ALA A 263 -12.98 2.59 -5.24
C ALA A 263 -14.05 1.52 -5.51
N MET A 264 -13.63 0.25 -5.60
CA MET A 264 -14.56 -0.87 -5.82
C MET A 264 -15.59 -1.01 -4.69
N ALA A 265 -15.20 -0.75 -3.43
CA ALA A 265 -16.11 -0.76 -2.29
C ALA A 265 -17.17 0.36 -2.36
N CYS A 266 -16.88 1.45 -3.06
CA CYS A 266 -17.84 2.50 -3.43
C CYS A 266 -18.65 2.14 -4.70
N GLY A 267 -18.49 0.94 -5.26
CA GLY A 267 -19.10 0.50 -6.50
C GLY A 267 -18.50 1.17 -7.75
N THR A 268 -17.32 1.74 -7.67
CA THR A 268 -16.68 2.44 -8.78
C THR A 268 -15.69 1.53 -9.47
N PRO A 269 -15.88 1.25 -10.79
CA PRO A 269 -14.99 0.38 -11.55
C PRO A 269 -13.63 1.02 -11.74
N VAL A 270 -12.60 0.17 -11.88
CA VAL A 270 -11.21 0.58 -12.04
C VAL A 270 -10.77 0.46 -13.49
N ALA A 271 -10.10 1.48 -14.02
CA ALA A 271 -9.37 1.43 -15.28
C ALA A 271 -7.86 1.51 -15.00
N ALA A 272 -7.08 0.54 -15.47
CA ALA A 272 -5.66 0.43 -15.17
C ALA A 272 -4.86 -0.16 -16.32
N TYR A 273 -3.53 -0.10 -16.22
CA TYR A 273 -2.62 -0.90 -17.04
C TYR A 273 -2.57 -2.35 -16.54
N PRO A 274 -2.34 -3.37 -17.43
CA PRO A 274 -2.17 -4.77 -17.04
C PRO A 274 -0.78 -5.00 -16.45
N CYS A 275 -0.57 -4.47 -15.24
CA CYS A 275 0.68 -4.58 -14.50
C CYS A 275 0.43 -5.14 -13.10
N GLN A 276 1.51 -5.43 -12.38
CA GLN A 276 1.45 -5.96 -11.02
C GLN A 276 0.66 -4.99 -10.11
N GLY A 277 -0.06 -5.55 -9.14
CA GLY A 277 -1.07 -4.85 -8.38
C GLY A 277 -2.44 -4.96 -9.08
N PRO A 278 -2.70 -4.22 -10.17
CA PRO A 278 -3.93 -4.40 -10.95
C PRO A 278 -4.26 -5.83 -11.34
N LEU A 279 -3.28 -6.61 -11.83
CA LEU A 279 -3.47 -8.03 -12.21
C LEU A 279 -3.93 -8.93 -11.05
N ASP A 280 -3.58 -8.59 -9.81
CA ASP A 280 -3.97 -9.36 -8.62
C ASP A 280 -5.29 -8.86 -7.99
N VAL A 281 -5.63 -7.59 -8.22
CA VAL A 281 -6.72 -6.90 -7.50
C VAL A 281 -7.98 -6.79 -8.36
N ILE A 282 -7.84 -6.57 -9.68
CA ILE A 282 -8.96 -6.38 -10.60
C ILE A 282 -9.44 -7.71 -11.16
N ASP A 283 -10.73 -7.97 -11.04
CA ASP A 283 -11.42 -9.01 -11.81
C ASP A 283 -11.80 -8.40 -13.15
N GLU A 284 -11.07 -8.78 -14.22
CA GLU A 284 -11.23 -8.23 -15.57
C GLU A 284 -12.68 -8.33 -16.08
N GLY A 285 -13.24 -7.21 -16.50
CA GLY A 285 -14.61 -7.12 -17.00
C GLY A 285 -15.70 -7.20 -15.91
N ILE A 286 -15.31 -7.26 -14.63
CA ILE A 286 -16.26 -7.30 -13.49
C ILE A 286 -16.02 -6.11 -12.56
N THR A 287 -14.81 -5.97 -11.99
CA THR A 287 -14.49 -4.89 -11.06
C THR A 287 -13.68 -3.77 -11.72
N GLY A 288 -13.18 -4.01 -12.92
CA GLY A 288 -12.43 -3.03 -13.71
C GLY A 288 -11.98 -3.61 -15.04
N CYS A 289 -11.29 -2.79 -15.81
CA CYS A 289 -10.72 -3.15 -17.10
C CYS A 289 -9.25 -2.73 -17.17
N MET A 290 -8.42 -3.63 -17.70
CA MET A 290 -6.99 -3.42 -17.86
C MET A 290 -6.61 -3.43 -19.33
N ARG A 291 -5.99 -2.34 -19.84
CA ARG A 291 -5.53 -2.22 -21.22
C ARG A 291 -4.16 -1.52 -21.27
N GLU A 292 -3.39 -1.79 -22.31
CA GLU A 292 -2.18 -1.00 -22.60
C GLU A 292 -2.52 0.43 -23.04
N ASP A 293 -3.69 0.63 -23.61
CA ASP A 293 -4.28 1.96 -23.84
C ASP A 293 -5.23 2.30 -22.69
N LEU A 294 -4.85 3.27 -21.87
CA LEU A 294 -5.62 3.70 -20.71
C LEU A 294 -6.99 4.28 -21.09
N SER A 295 -7.10 4.93 -22.25
CA SER A 295 -8.37 5.47 -22.76
C SER A 295 -9.36 4.34 -23.08
N GLN A 296 -8.86 3.25 -23.65
CA GLN A 296 -9.68 2.05 -23.90
C GLN A 296 -10.10 1.38 -22.58
N ALA A 297 -9.19 1.31 -21.59
CA ALA A 297 -9.52 0.79 -20.26
C ALA A 297 -10.67 1.60 -19.61
N VAL A 298 -10.64 2.93 -19.72
CA VAL A 298 -11.72 3.81 -19.22
C VAL A 298 -13.02 3.57 -19.97
N THR A 299 -12.97 3.50 -21.31
CA THR A 299 -14.16 3.26 -22.14
C THR A 299 -14.84 1.95 -21.77
N ASP A 300 -14.05 0.88 -21.60
CA ASP A 300 -14.57 -0.44 -21.21
C ASP A 300 -15.11 -0.43 -19.77
N ALA A 301 -14.43 0.24 -18.85
CA ALA A 301 -14.83 0.34 -17.45
C ALA A 301 -16.14 1.11 -17.25
N LEU A 302 -16.43 2.12 -18.08
CA LEU A 302 -17.70 2.86 -18.05
C LEU A 302 -18.92 1.98 -18.33
N LEU A 303 -18.75 0.84 -18.98
CA LEU A 303 -19.82 -0.10 -19.30
C LEU A 303 -20.12 -1.10 -18.18
N LEU A 304 -19.31 -1.13 -17.12
CA LEU A 304 -19.44 -2.09 -16.04
C LEU A 304 -20.59 -1.77 -15.08
N ASP A 305 -21.25 -2.82 -14.63
CA ASP A 305 -22.32 -2.74 -13.62
C ASP A 305 -21.73 -2.49 -12.22
N ARG A 306 -22.01 -1.33 -11.66
CA ARG A 306 -21.53 -0.90 -10.34
C ARG A 306 -21.93 -1.86 -9.20
N ALA A 307 -23.09 -2.55 -9.32
CA ALA A 307 -23.50 -3.55 -8.33
C ALA A 307 -22.59 -4.78 -8.38
N LYS A 308 -22.15 -5.19 -9.58
CA LYS A 308 -21.17 -6.28 -9.74
C LYS A 308 -19.79 -5.86 -9.25
N VAL A 309 -19.37 -4.63 -9.49
CA VAL A 309 -18.12 -4.06 -8.94
C VAL A 309 -18.12 -4.15 -7.42
N LEU A 310 -19.19 -3.67 -6.79
CA LEU A 310 -19.36 -3.73 -5.33
C LEU A 310 -19.34 -5.18 -4.81
N ALA A 311 -20.04 -6.10 -5.47
CA ALA A 311 -20.05 -7.51 -5.09
C ALA A 311 -18.64 -8.14 -5.18
N GLY A 312 -17.91 -7.90 -6.26
CA GLY A 312 -16.54 -8.38 -6.45
C GLY A 312 -15.55 -7.85 -5.41
N SER A 313 -15.81 -6.64 -4.88
CA SER A 313 -14.96 -6.06 -3.84
C SER A 313 -15.09 -6.71 -2.46
N GLN A 314 -16.14 -7.52 -2.22
CA GLN A 314 -16.45 -8.05 -0.87
C GLN A 314 -15.41 -9.00 -0.30
N ARG A 315 -14.57 -9.58 -1.15
CA ARG A 315 -13.45 -10.45 -0.72
C ARG A 315 -12.34 -9.71 0.04
N TRP A 316 -12.26 -8.38 -0.11
CA TRP A 316 -11.22 -7.56 0.51
C TRP A 316 -11.67 -7.10 1.90
N THR A 317 -11.30 -7.84 2.94
CA THR A 317 -11.63 -7.53 4.33
C THR A 317 -10.40 -7.50 5.23
N TRP A 318 -10.40 -6.65 6.24
CA TRP A 318 -9.31 -6.55 7.19
C TRP A 318 -9.26 -7.75 8.13
N GLU A 319 -10.41 -8.39 8.38
CA GLU A 319 -10.49 -9.63 9.14
C GLU A 319 -9.72 -10.74 8.44
N LYS A 320 -9.89 -10.89 7.12
CA LYS A 320 -9.13 -11.87 6.34
C LYS A 320 -7.65 -11.56 6.31
N ALA A 321 -7.27 -10.29 6.19
CA ALA A 321 -5.87 -9.87 6.26
C ALA A 321 -5.27 -10.17 7.65
N TRP A 322 -6.03 -9.94 8.72
CA TRP A 322 -5.61 -10.28 10.08
C TRP A 322 -5.44 -11.80 10.27
N GLU A 323 -6.40 -12.63 9.83
CA GLU A 323 -6.29 -14.09 9.89
C GLU A 323 -4.97 -14.57 9.27
N ILE A 324 -4.67 -14.12 8.03
CA ILE A 324 -3.42 -14.50 7.35
C ILE A 324 -2.21 -14.01 8.14
N PHE A 325 -2.22 -12.78 8.63
CA PHE A 325 -1.12 -12.24 9.42
C PHE A 325 -0.90 -13.05 10.70
N ARG A 326 -1.96 -13.27 11.50
CA ARG A 326 -1.96 -14.01 12.76
C ARG A 326 -1.45 -15.44 12.59
N ASP A 327 -1.99 -16.16 11.61
CA ASP A 327 -1.68 -17.57 11.38
C ASP A 327 -0.25 -17.79 10.86
N ASN A 328 0.38 -16.71 10.41
CA ASN A 328 1.76 -16.69 9.95
C ASN A 328 2.74 -16.04 10.92
N LEU A 329 2.30 -15.61 12.11
CA LEU A 329 3.20 -15.13 13.15
C LEU A 329 4.11 -16.26 13.65
N VAL A 330 5.41 -15.97 13.71
CA VAL A 330 6.41 -16.90 14.22
C VAL A 330 6.76 -16.51 15.65
N ALA A 331 6.53 -17.41 16.63
CA ALA A 331 6.85 -17.14 18.03
C ALA A 331 8.36 -16.90 18.20
N VAL A 332 8.71 -15.94 19.08
CA VAL A 332 10.11 -15.52 19.34
C VAL A 332 10.96 -16.67 19.85
N LYS A 333 10.40 -17.52 20.72
CA LYS A 333 11.04 -18.75 21.21
C LYS A 333 10.30 -19.93 20.60
N SER A 334 11.05 -20.93 20.12
CA SER A 334 10.44 -22.23 19.82
C SER A 334 9.80 -22.76 21.11
N LEU A 335 8.53 -23.16 21.02
CA LEU A 335 7.84 -23.88 22.07
C LEU A 335 8.60 -25.15 22.42
#